data_20d74aa5386b58c7906d4a2840bc5f75
#
_entry.id   20d74aa5386b58c7906d4a2840bc5f75
#
_cell.length_a   1.000
_cell.length_b   1.000
_cell.length_c   1.000
_cell.angle_alpha   90.00
_cell.angle_beta   90.00
_cell.angle_gamma   90.00
#
_symmetry.space_group_name_H-M   'P 1'
#
loop_
_entity.id
_entity.type
_entity.pdbx_description
1 polymer ?
#
loop_
_entity_poly.entity_id
_entity_poly.type
_entity_poly.pdbx_seq_one_letter_code
_entity_poly.pdbx_strand_id
1 'polypeptide(L)'
;IVKRGVTELITPGVSLNDGVLNSKTNNFLAAVYFGAHTGVSFLDVSTGEFLTAQGSTAYVSKLLQNFRPSEVLIEKQKRQQFSTAFGDNFNTFYLEDWVFQQGYTNESLCQHFKTKSLKGFGVDGLPNGLIASGAILHYLGETQHHKLKHITSIERLLESDFVWMDKFTIRNLELYHSNNSNAVTLIQVIDKTLSPMGGRLLKRWLALPLKSVAAIKARHDVVQYFYLNETALMEIQSSLKGVGDLERLISKVATAKVSPREVVQLKNSIEQILPLSLIHISEPTRLVSI
;
A
#
# COMPACT_ATOMS: atom_id res chain seq x y z
N ILE A 1 10.17 -24.68 -32.80
CA ILE A 1 9.62 -23.34 -33.08
C ILE A 1 9.17 -22.75 -31.75
N VAL A 2 9.84 -21.69 -31.29
CA VAL A 2 9.46 -21.00 -30.04
C VAL A 2 8.25 -20.11 -30.36
N LYS A 3 7.14 -20.28 -29.61
CA LYS A 3 5.99 -19.39 -29.69
C LYS A 3 6.39 -18.03 -29.13
N ARG A 4 6.18 -16.97 -29.94
CA ARG A 4 6.39 -15.58 -29.51
C ARG A 4 5.05 -14.95 -29.14
N GLY A 5 5.01 -14.15 -28.08
CA GLY A 5 3.83 -13.44 -27.64
C GLY A 5 4.20 -12.41 -26.57
N VAL A 6 3.28 -11.48 -26.29
CA VAL A 6 3.41 -10.56 -25.14
C VAL A 6 3.25 -11.39 -23.88
N THR A 7 4.26 -11.35 -23.00
CA THR A 7 4.25 -12.07 -21.73
C THR A 7 3.79 -11.19 -20.57
N GLU A 8 3.99 -9.87 -20.70
CA GLU A 8 3.65 -8.89 -19.69
C GLU A 8 3.73 -7.47 -20.28
N LEU A 9 2.84 -6.59 -19.87
CA LEU A 9 2.89 -5.16 -20.15
C LEU A 9 3.19 -4.42 -18.85
N ILE A 10 4.32 -3.73 -18.79
CA ILE A 10 4.74 -2.98 -17.62
C ILE A 10 4.32 -1.52 -17.78
N THR A 11 3.49 -1.04 -16.86
CA THR A 11 3.11 0.37 -16.74
C THR A 11 3.62 0.94 -15.41
N PRO A 12 3.61 2.26 -15.21
CA PRO A 12 4.13 2.86 -13.99
C PRO A 12 3.53 2.29 -12.70
N GLY A 13 2.24 1.96 -12.70
CA GLY A 13 1.51 1.44 -11.53
C GLY A 13 1.72 -0.06 -11.26
N VAL A 14 2.24 -0.83 -12.22
CA VAL A 14 2.34 -2.31 -12.10
C VAL A 14 3.77 -2.85 -12.16
N SER A 15 4.76 -2.01 -11.95
CA SER A 15 6.17 -2.44 -11.97
C SER A 15 6.51 -3.30 -10.74
N LEU A 16 7.20 -4.44 -11.00
CA LEU A 16 7.81 -5.33 -9.99
C LEU A 16 9.35 -5.24 -10.01
N ASN A 17 9.91 -4.35 -10.83
CA ASN A 17 11.35 -4.27 -11.03
C ASN A 17 12.00 -3.38 -9.96
N ASP A 18 12.82 -3.96 -9.07
CA ASP A 18 13.54 -3.23 -8.02
C ASP A 18 14.47 -2.15 -8.55
N GLY A 19 14.97 -2.27 -9.79
CA GLY A 19 15.81 -1.24 -10.42
C GLY A 19 15.08 0.08 -10.70
N VAL A 20 13.74 0.03 -10.72
CA VAL A 20 12.87 1.21 -10.95
C VAL A 20 12.18 1.65 -9.65
N LEU A 21 11.93 0.72 -8.73
CA LEU A 21 11.19 0.96 -7.50
C LEU A 21 12.11 1.48 -6.38
N ASN A 22 11.68 2.53 -5.69
CA ASN A 22 12.31 2.91 -4.44
C ASN A 22 11.91 1.91 -3.34
N SER A 23 12.88 1.33 -2.64
CA SER A 23 12.63 0.29 -1.65
C SER A 23 11.80 0.78 -0.45
N LYS A 24 11.94 2.04 -0.05
CA LYS A 24 11.24 2.65 1.08
C LYS A 24 9.95 3.38 0.68
N THR A 25 9.44 3.20 -0.54
CA THR A 25 8.16 3.77 -0.99
C THR A 25 7.29 2.72 -1.65
N ASN A 26 5.98 2.82 -1.43
CA ASN A 26 5.00 2.04 -2.19
C ASN A 26 4.90 2.55 -3.62
N ASN A 27 4.52 1.65 -4.53
CA ASN A 27 4.22 1.96 -5.93
C ASN A 27 2.74 1.66 -6.19
N PHE A 28 1.87 2.61 -5.85
CA PHE A 28 0.44 2.40 -5.98
C PHE A 28 -0.08 2.59 -7.39
N LEU A 29 -0.82 1.59 -7.86
CA LEU A 29 -1.83 1.71 -8.89
C LEU A 29 -3.14 2.09 -8.20
N ALA A 30 -3.81 3.14 -8.64
CA ALA A 30 -5.10 3.53 -8.11
C ALA A 30 -6.22 3.38 -9.15
N ALA A 31 -7.46 3.28 -8.70
CA ALA A 31 -8.65 3.45 -9.52
C ALA A 31 -9.64 4.37 -8.80
N VAL A 32 -10.35 5.19 -9.58
CA VAL A 32 -11.38 6.10 -9.07
C VAL A 32 -12.68 5.85 -9.80
N TYR A 33 -13.77 5.72 -9.03
CA TYR A 33 -15.12 5.58 -9.53
C TYR A 33 -16.03 6.71 -9.01
N PHE A 34 -16.75 7.36 -9.92
CA PHE A 34 -17.68 8.44 -9.60
C PHE A 34 -19.11 7.92 -9.53
N GLY A 35 -19.60 7.65 -8.31
CA GLY A 35 -20.98 7.29 -8.01
C GLY A 35 -21.65 8.31 -7.09
N ALA A 36 -22.63 7.86 -6.29
CA ALA A 36 -23.26 8.70 -5.25
C ALA A 36 -22.24 9.22 -4.24
N HIS A 37 -21.24 8.40 -3.92
CA HIS A 37 -19.99 8.78 -3.28
C HIS A 37 -18.85 8.47 -4.24
N THR A 38 -17.75 9.19 -4.17
CA THR A 38 -16.56 8.82 -4.94
C THR A 38 -15.88 7.63 -4.27
N GLY A 39 -15.68 6.54 -5.02
CA GLY A 39 -14.90 5.37 -4.61
C GLY A 39 -13.45 5.49 -5.07
N VAL A 40 -12.52 5.01 -4.28
CA VAL A 40 -11.11 4.91 -4.64
C VAL A 40 -10.50 3.64 -4.10
N SER A 41 -9.58 3.09 -4.85
CA SER A 41 -8.78 1.96 -4.38
C SER A 41 -7.32 2.14 -4.78
N PHE A 42 -6.42 1.57 -3.99
CA PHE A 42 -4.97 1.61 -4.19
C PHE A 42 -4.41 0.20 -4.04
N LEU A 43 -3.60 -0.22 -4.98
CA LEU A 43 -2.90 -1.50 -4.94
C LEU A 43 -1.41 -1.30 -5.23
N ASP A 44 -0.56 -1.74 -4.33
CA ASP A 44 0.86 -1.93 -4.62
C ASP A 44 1.10 -3.39 -4.99
N VAL A 45 1.25 -3.67 -6.28
CA VAL A 45 1.46 -5.04 -6.80
C VAL A 45 2.75 -5.64 -6.26
N SER A 46 3.75 -4.82 -5.93
CA SER A 46 5.04 -5.28 -5.45
C SER A 46 5.01 -5.78 -3.99
N THR A 47 4.07 -5.31 -3.18
CA THR A 47 3.91 -5.70 -1.77
C THR A 47 2.65 -6.50 -1.51
N GLY A 48 1.64 -6.40 -2.38
CA GLY A 48 0.31 -6.98 -2.19
C GLY A 48 -0.62 -6.13 -1.32
N GLU A 49 -0.20 -4.92 -0.93
CA GLU A 49 -1.03 -4.00 -0.14
C GLU A 49 -2.20 -3.48 -0.99
N PHE A 50 -3.43 -3.80 -0.59
CA PHE A 50 -4.65 -3.44 -1.30
C PHE A 50 -5.61 -2.69 -0.37
N LEU A 51 -5.85 -1.42 -0.67
CA LEU A 51 -6.61 -0.49 0.16
C LEU A 51 -7.82 0.02 -0.62
N THR A 52 -8.96 0.20 0.06
CA THR A 52 -10.17 0.77 -0.54
C THR A 52 -10.85 1.77 0.37
N ALA A 53 -11.46 2.79 -0.22
CA ALA A 53 -12.23 3.81 0.46
C ALA A 53 -13.37 4.34 -0.41
N GLN A 54 -14.35 4.97 0.22
CA GLN A 54 -15.32 5.81 -0.47
C GLN A 54 -15.74 6.98 0.43
N GLY A 55 -16.12 8.08 -0.18
CA GLY A 55 -16.57 9.26 0.55
C GLY A 55 -16.80 10.45 -0.36
N SER A 56 -16.64 11.64 0.18
CA SER A 56 -16.71 12.87 -0.61
C SER A 56 -15.54 12.97 -1.59
N THR A 57 -15.72 13.69 -2.68
CA THR A 57 -14.63 14.00 -3.62
C THR A 57 -13.43 14.66 -2.94
N ALA A 58 -13.71 15.52 -1.94
CA ALA A 58 -12.65 16.15 -1.15
C ALA A 58 -11.83 15.13 -0.33
N TYR A 59 -12.49 14.11 0.24
CA TYR A 59 -11.83 13.03 0.94
C TYR A 59 -10.94 12.20 0.01
N VAL A 60 -11.49 11.79 -1.15
CA VAL A 60 -10.72 11.03 -2.15
C VAL A 60 -9.54 11.84 -2.69
N SER A 61 -9.71 13.16 -2.87
CA SER A 61 -8.60 14.05 -3.25
C SER A 61 -7.46 14.02 -2.25
N LYS A 62 -7.75 14.03 -0.94
CA LYS A 62 -6.73 13.90 0.12
C LYS A 62 -6.02 12.55 0.04
N LEU A 63 -6.76 11.45 -0.19
CA LEU A 63 -6.17 10.13 -0.34
C LEU A 63 -5.22 10.06 -1.53
N LEU A 64 -5.64 10.53 -2.71
CA LEU A 64 -4.79 10.58 -3.90
C LEU A 64 -3.50 11.40 -3.69
N GLN A 65 -3.60 12.50 -2.94
CA GLN A 65 -2.46 13.35 -2.61
C GLN A 65 -1.52 12.70 -1.60
N ASN A 66 -2.03 11.93 -0.64
CA ASN A 66 -1.24 11.26 0.38
C ASN A 66 -0.55 10.00 -0.16
N PHE A 67 -1.27 9.17 -0.90
CA PHE A 67 -0.75 7.93 -1.45
C PHE A 67 0.07 8.13 -2.73
N ARG A 68 -0.14 9.23 -3.47
CA ARG A 68 0.58 9.59 -4.70
C ARG A 68 0.73 8.42 -5.66
N PRO A 69 -0.37 7.87 -6.18
CA PRO A 69 -0.30 6.73 -7.06
C PRO A 69 0.51 7.06 -8.33
N SER A 70 1.28 6.09 -8.78
CA SER A 70 2.08 6.20 -10.02
C SER A 70 1.20 6.18 -11.27
N GLU A 71 0.00 5.63 -11.13
CA GLU A 71 -0.99 5.53 -12.22
C GLU A 71 -2.41 5.48 -11.63
N VAL A 72 -3.37 6.12 -12.30
CA VAL A 72 -4.77 6.17 -11.87
C VAL A 72 -5.69 5.71 -13.00
N LEU A 73 -6.47 4.67 -12.74
CA LEU A 73 -7.47 4.13 -13.65
C LEU A 73 -8.80 4.87 -13.46
N ILE A 74 -9.41 5.29 -14.55
CA ILE A 74 -10.72 5.97 -14.53
C ILE A 74 -11.57 5.53 -15.71
N GLU A 75 -12.89 5.68 -15.59
CA GLU A 75 -13.82 5.53 -16.71
C GLU A 75 -13.50 6.55 -17.80
N LYS A 76 -13.48 6.09 -19.04
CA LYS A 76 -13.17 6.92 -20.21
C LYS A 76 -14.09 8.15 -20.34
N GLN A 77 -15.38 7.98 -20.05
CA GLN A 77 -16.36 9.07 -20.08
C GLN A 77 -16.23 10.06 -18.92
N LYS A 78 -15.49 9.70 -17.84
CA LYS A 78 -15.31 10.54 -16.64
C LYS A 78 -14.02 11.35 -16.63
N ARG A 79 -13.28 11.39 -17.74
CA ARG A 79 -12.01 12.11 -17.86
C ARG A 79 -12.11 13.57 -17.41
N GLN A 80 -13.09 14.31 -17.94
CA GLN A 80 -13.25 15.72 -17.61
C GLN A 80 -13.67 15.93 -16.15
N GLN A 81 -14.53 15.04 -15.62
CA GLN A 81 -14.93 15.07 -14.22
C GLN A 81 -13.74 14.83 -13.28
N PHE A 82 -12.84 13.90 -13.65
CA PHE A 82 -11.62 13.62 -12.90
C PHE A 82 -10.67 14.82 -12.89
N SER A 83 -10.38 15.39 -14.05
CA SER A 83 -9.53 16.58 -14.20
C SER A 83 -10.07 17.78 -13.38
N THR A 84 -11.39 18.03 -13.45
CA THR A 84 -12.02 19.09 -12.65
C THR A 84 -11.93 18.85 -11.16
N ALA A 85 -12.06 17.59 -10.70
CA ALA A 85 -12.09 17.24 -9.28
C ALA A 85 -10.70 17.15 -8.64
N PHE A 86 -9.70 16.63 -9.37
CA PHE A 86 -8.39 16.26 -8.83
C PHE A 86 -7.21 16.93 -9.54
N GLY A 87 -7.44 17.62 -10.66
CA GLY A 87 -6.41 18.25 -11.51
C GLY A 87 -5.76 17.26 -12.48
N ASP A 88 -4.81 17.76 -13.27
CA ASP A 88 -4.19 17.05 -14.40
C ASP A 88 -2.78 16.49 -14.07
N ASN A 89 -2.39 16.52 -12.79
CA ASN A 89 -1.04 16.10 -12.37
C ASN A 89 -0.88 14.58 -12.18
N PHE A 90 -1.93 13.80 -12.44
CA PHE A 90 -1.91 12.35 -12.31
C PHE A 90 -1.68 11.69 -13.67
N ASN A 91 -0.88 10.64 -13.68
CA ASN A 91 -0.77 9.76 -14.83
C ASN A 91 -2.03 8.90 -14.90
N THR A 92 -2.93 9.21 -15.82
CA THR A 92 -4.25 8.56 -15.92
C THR A 92 -4.32 7.56 -17.06
N PHE A 93 -4.94 6.41 -16.81
CA PHE A 93 -5.30 5.42 -17.82
C PHE A 93 -6.82 5.27 -17.88
N TYR A 94 -7.36 5.15 -19.09
CA TYR A 94 -8.80 5.14 -19.33
C TYR A 94 -9.28 3.74 -19.66
N LEU A 95 -10.21 3.24 -18.86
CA LEU A 95 -10.89 1.96 -19.07
C LEU A 95 -12.31 2.19 -19.62
N GLU A 96 -12.83 1.20 -20.31
CA GLU A 96 -14.21 1.21 -20.80
C GLU A 96 -15.20 1.14 -19.62
N ASP A 97 -16.33 1.80 -19.73
CA ASP A 97 -17.28 2.02 -18.63
C ASP A 97 -17.86 0.73 -18.07
N TRP A 98 -17.97 -0.34 -18.88
CA TRP A 98 -18.46 -1.64 -18.42
C TRP A 98 -17.58 -2.30 -17.34
N VAL A 99 -16.28 -1.96 -17.30
CA VAL A 99 -15.34 -2.45 -16.29
C VAL A 99 -15.74 -1.99 -14.88
N PHE A 100 -16.41 -0.83 -14.78
CA PHE A 100 -16.86 -0.26 -13.51
C PHE A 100 -18.29 -0.68 -13.14
N GLN A 101 -18.82 -1.75 -13.72
CA GLN A 101 -20.11 -2.28 -13.33
C GLN A 101 -20.00 -3.07 -12.02
N GLN A 102 -20.89 -2.79 -11.05
CA GLN A 102 -20.87 -3.38 -9.72
C GLN A 102 -20.91 -4.92 -9.74
N GLY A 103 -21.75 -5.51 -10.62
CA GLY A 103 -21.84 -6.98 -10.75
C GLY A 103 -20.51 -7.60 -11.14
N TYR A 104 -19.91 -7.07 -12.21
CA TYR A 104 -18.63 -7.53 -12.74
C TYR A 104 -17.49 -7.40 -11.73
N THR A 105 -17.36 -6.23 -11.11
CA THR A 105 -16.27 -5.95 -10.17
C THR A 105 -16.39 -6.77 -8.89
N ASN A 106 -17.60 -6.97 -8.37
CA ASN A 106 -17.85 -7.81 -7.20
C ASN A 106 -17.55 -9.30 -7.49
N GLU A 107 -17.95 -9.80 -8.65
CA GLU A 107 -17.64 -11.17 -9.08
C GLU A 107 -16.13 -11.37 -9.21
N SER A 108 -15.42 -10.44 -9.88
CA SER A 108 -13.96 -10.45 -10.04
C SER A 108 -13.24 -10.49 -8.70
N LEU A 109 -13.65 -9.67 -7.72
CA LEU A 109 -13.08 -9.66 -6.38
C LEU A 109 -13.35 -10.96 -5.62
N CYS A 110 -14.59 -11.46 -5.66
CA CYS A 110 -14.96 -12.73 -5.03
C CYS A 110 -14.19 -13.91 -5.61
N GLN A 111 -13.99 -13.94 -6.93
CA GLN A 111 -13.18 -14.96 -7.61
C GLN A 111 -11.70 -14.87 -7.21
N HIS A 112 -11.14 -13.66 -7.17
CA HIS A 112 -9.75 -13.43 -6.77
C HIS A 112 -9.49 -13.91 -5.34
N PHE A 113 -10.30 -13.50 -4.38
CA PHE A 113 -10.17 -13.87 -2.96
C PHE A 113 -10.74 -15.25 -2.63
N LYS A 114 -11.30 -15.97 -3.62
CA LYS A 114 -11.92 -17.30 -3.46
C LYS A 114 -12.98 -17.33 -2.36
N THR A 115 -13.83 -16.31 -2.31
CA THR A 115 -14.87 -16.15 -1.32
C THR A 115 -16.24 -15.96 -1.99
N LYS A 116 -17.32 -16.31 -1.29
CA LYS A 116 -18.68 -16.04 -1.75
C LYS A 116 -19.15 -14.61 -1.42
N SER A 117 -18.46 -13.92 -0.51
CA SER A 117 -18.83 -12.58 -0.05
C SER A 117 -17.61 -11.85 0.48
N LEU A 118 -17.56 -10.54 0.27
CA LEU A 118 -16.49 -9.67 0.76
C LEU A 118 -16.70 -9.18 2.20
N LYS A 119 -17.77 -9.62 2.88
CA LYS A 119 -18.10 -9.25 4.28
C LYS A 119 -16.95 -9.56 5.25
N GLY A 120 -16.26 -10.69 5.04
CA GLY A 120 -15.13 -11.10 5.89
C GLY A 120 -13.95 -10.11 5.90
N PHE A 121 -13.84 -9.25 4.88
CA PHE A 121 -12.84 -8.19 4.82
C PHE A 121 -13.32 -6.86 5.42
N GLY A 122 -14.59 -6.76 5.84
CA GLY A 122 -15.18 -5.54 6.42
C GLY A 122 -15.34 -4.38 5.41
N VAL A 123 -15.42 -4.67 4.11
CA VAL A 123 -15.50 -3.69 3.02
C VAL A 123 -16.85 -3.62 2.33
N ASP A 124 -17.82 -4.42 2.76
CA ASP A 124 -19.16 -4.52 2.19
C ASP A 124 -19.98 -3.20 2.23
N GLY A 125 -19.64 -2.31 3.17
CA GLY A 125 -20.21 -0.96 3.24
C GLY A 125 -19.63 0.06 2.24
N LEU A 126 -18.73 -0.35 1.34
CA LEU A 126 -18.00 0.53 0.41
C LEU A 126 -18.25 0.15 -1.07
N PRO A 127 -19.52 0.13 -1.57
CA PRO A 127 -19.81 -0.38 -2.91
C PRO A 127 -19.00 0.33 -4.02
N ASN A 128 -18.85 1.66 -3.95
CA ASN A 128 -18.09 2.40 -4.95
C ASN A 128 -16.57 2.18 -4.84
N GLY A 129 -16.06 1.96 -3.61
CA GLY A 129 -14.67 1.55 -3.40
C GLY A 129 -14.40 0.17 -3.99
N LEU A 130 -15.34 -0.78 -3.84
CA LEU A 130 -15.24 -2.12 -4.42
C LEU A 130 -15.29 -2.10 -5.96
N ILE A 131 -16.09 -1.20 -6.55
CA ILE A 131 -16.08 -1.00 -8.01
C ILE A 131 -14.67 -0.56 -8.46
N ALA A 132 -14.07 0.41 -7.80
CA ALA A 132 -12.70 0.84 -8.10
C ALA A 132 -11.70 -0.32 -7.89
N SER A 133 -11.86 -1.13 -6.84
CA SER A 133 -10.99 -2.27 -6.57
C SER A 133 -11.06 -3.34 -7.67
N GLY A 134 -12.26 -3.65 -8.14
CA GLY A 134 -12.45 -4.61 -9.24
C GLY A 134 -11.87 -4.11 -10.56
N ALA A 135 -11.93 -2.81 -10.84
CA ALA A 135 -11.31 -2.20 -12.01
C ALA A 135 -9.77 -2.36 -12.00
N ILE A 136 -9.13 -2.30 -10.82
CA ILE A 136 -7.69 -2.60 -10.68
C ILE A 136 -7.41 -4.06 -11.06
N LEU A 137 -8.18 -5.03 -10.55
CA LEU A 137 -7.98 -6.44 -10.89
C LEU A 137 -8.18 -6.72 -12.38
N HIS A 138 -9.17 -6.07 -13.01
CA HIS A 138 -9.38 -6.15 -14.46
C HIS A 138 -8.15 -5.67 -15.23
N TYR A 139 -7.63 -4.49 -14.89
CA TYR A 139 -6.46 -3.91 -15.54
C TYR A 139 -5.22 -4.80 -15.40
N LEU A 140 -5.02 -5.42 -14.23
CA LEU A 140 -3.94 -6.38 -14.05
C LEU A 140 -4.10 -7.61 -14.97
N GLY A 141 -5.32 -8.07 -15.21
CA GLY A 141 -5.60 -9.13 -16.18
C GLY A 141 -5.23 -8.71 -17.61
N GLU A 142 -5.61 -7.51 -18.05
CA GLU A 142 -5.26 -6.97 -19.38
C GLU A 142 -3.75 -6.79 -19.58
N THR A 143 -3.05 -6.40 -18.52
CA THR A 143 -1.58 -6.24 -18.54
C THR A 143 -0.83 -7.56 -18.32
N GLN A 144 -1.52 -8.71 -18.42
CA GLN A 144 -0.98 -10.06 -18.31
C GLN A 144 -0.38 -10.40 -16.93
N HIS A 145 -0.81 -9.72 -15.88
CA HIS A 145 -0.45 -10.02 -14.50
C HIS A 145 -1.42 -11.06 -13.90
N HIS A 146 -1.27 -12.34 -14.30
CA HIS A 146 -2.20 -13.40 -13.87
C HIS A 146 -1.82 -14.07 -12.54
N LYS A 147 -0.60 -13.89 -12.06
CA LYS A 147 -0.10 -14.53 -10.84
C LYS A 147 -0.17 -13.55 -9.66
N LEU A 148 -1.38 -13.35 -9.13
CA LEU A 148 -1.66 -12.36 -8.07
C LEU A 148 -1.96 -13.00 -6.70
N LYS A 149 -1.49 -14.22 -6.46
CA LYS A 149 -1.79 -14.99 -5.23
C LYS A 149 -1.28 -14.34 -3.93
N HIS A 150 -0.34 -13.42 -4.03
CA HIS A 150 0.19 -12.67 -2.89
C HIS A 150 -0.75 -11.56 -2.41
N ILE A 151 -1.71 -11.14 -3.24
CA ILE A 151 -2.76 -10.20 -2.85
C ILE A 151 -3.86 -11.01 -2.15
N THR A 152 -3.76 -11.10 -0.84
CA THR A 152 -4.60 -12.01 -0.03
C THR A 152 -5.72 -11.29 0.72
N SER A 153 -5.65 -9.97 0.84
CA SER A 153 -6.60 -9.16 1.59
C SER A 153 -6.85 -7.82 0.92
N ILE A 154 -7.96 -7.21 1.27
CA ILE A 154 -8.30 -5.84 0.96
C ILE A 154 -8.71 -5.14 2.25
N GLU A 155 -8.12 -3.97 2.52
CA GLU A 155 -8.35 -3.20 3.73
C GLU A 155 -9.13 -1.92 3.43
N ARG A 156 -10.04 -1.57 4.34
CA ARG A 156 -10.75 -0.29 4.25
C ARG A 156 -9.98 0.83 4.91
N LEU A 157 -10.05 2.01 4.31
CA LEU A 157 -9.60 3.26 4.93
C LEU A 157 -10.83 4.05 5.38
N LEU A 158 -10.92 4.36 6.67
CA LEU A 158 -11.99 5.17 7.24
C LEU A 158 -11.51 6.59 7.49
N GLU A 159 -12.30 7.58 7.07
CA GLU A 159 -12.00 8.99 7.31
C GLU A 159 -11.96 9.32 8.81
N SER A 160 -12.71 8.59 9.63
CA SER A 160 -12.77 8.76 11.08
C SER A 160 -11.49 8.45 11.83
N ASP A 161 -10.65 7.57 11.29
CA ASP A 161 -9.54 6.94 12.02
C ASP A 161 -8.28 7.80 12.04
N PHE A 162 -8.18 8.75 11.09
CA PHE A 162 -6.96 9.51 10.84
C PHE A 162 -7.19 11.02 10.88
N VAL A 163 -6.13 11.74 11.23
CA VAL A 163 -6.04 13.19 11.01
C VAL A 163 -5.67 13.43 9.56
N TRP A 164 -6.58 14.06 8.83
CA TRP A 164 -6.39 14.32 7.40
C TRP A 164 -5.68 15.66 7.20
N MET A 165 -4.61 15.63 6.44
CA MET A 165 -3.85 16.79 6.01
C MET A 165 -4.09 17.03 4.52
N ASP A 166 -4.32 18.27 4.13
CA ASP A 166 -4.39 18.63 2.73
C ASP A 166 -2.98 18.83 2.11
N LYS A 167 -2.95 19.00 0.79
CA LYS A 167 -1.71 19.21 0.04
C LYS A 167 -0.89 20.42 0.55
N PHE A 168 -1.57 21.48 0.94
CA PHE A 168 -0.90 22.70 1.41
C PHE A 168 -0.27 22.47 2.78
N THR A 169 -0.98 21.80 3.69
CA THR A 169 -0.46 21.40 5.00
C THR A 169 0.76 20.51 4.86
N ILE A 170 0.69 19.44 4.04
CA ILE A 170 1.80 18.52 3.81
C ILE A 170 3.03 19.25 3.26
N ARG A 171 2.81 20.17 2.31
CA ARG A 171 3.89 20.98 1.71
C ARG A 171 4.48 21.99 2.68
N ASN A 172 3.61 22.72 3.42
CA ASN A 172 4.06 23.77 4.33
C ASN A 172 4.78 23.21 5.56
N LEU A 173 4.41 21.99 6.01
CA LEU A 173 5.12 21.26 7.04
C LEU A 173 6.38 20.56 6.53
N GLU A 174 6.66 20.63 5.23
CA GLU A 174 7.82 19.99 4.57
C GLU A 174 7.98 18.51 4.98
N LEU A 175 6.86 17.76 5.02
CA LEU A 175 6.88 16.38 5.50
C LEU A 175 7.75 15.47 4.62
N TYR A 176 7.61 15.57 3.28
CA TYR A 176 8.28 14.70 2.30
C TYR A 176 9.15 15.45 1.30
N HIS A 177 8.80 16.70 0.99
CA HIS A 177 9.47 17.54 0.01
C HIS A 177 9.51 18.98 0.49
N SER A 178 10.59 19.67 0.17
CA SER A 178 10.74 21.11 0.32
C SER A 178 10.88 21.77 -1.06
N ASN A 179 10.40 23.00 -1.18
CA ASN A 179 10.65 23.83 -2.35
C ASN A 179 12.08 24.43 -2.33
N ASN A 180 12.76 24.36 -1.20
CA ASN A 180 14.15 24.78 -1.05
C ASN A 180 15.05 23.57 -1.18
N SER A 181 15.95 23.57 -2.17
CA SER A 181 16.87 22.47 -2.45
C SER A 181 17.84 22.15 -1.28
N ASN A 182 18.08 23.10 -0.41
CA ASN A 182 18.97 22.97 0.75
C ASN A 182 18.22 22.60 2.05
N ALA A 183 16.90 22.53 2.02
CA ALA A 183 16.11 22.19 3.21
C ALA A 183 16.09 20.68 3.45
N VAL A 184 16.05 20.30 4.72
CA VAL A 184 15.91 18.92 5.17
C VAL A 184 14.45 18.69 5.58
N THR A 185 13.80 17.72 4.97
CA THR A 185 12.39 17.41 5.25
C THR A 185 12.23 16.60 6.55
N LEU A 186 11.03 16.63 7.13
CA LEU A 186 10.77 15.87 8.35
C LEU A 186 11.10 14.39 8.18
N ILE A 187 10.69 13.76 7.08
CA ILE A 187 10.96 12.34 6.85
C ILE A 187 12.47 12.04 6.78
N GLN A 188 13.28 12.93 6.21
CA GLN A 188 14.74 12.73 6.16
C GLN A 188 15.38 12.75 7.54
N VAL A 189 14.83 13.52 8.48
CA VAL A 189 15.32 13.59 9.87
C VAL A 189 14.95 12.35 10.65
N ILE A 190 13.67 11.94 10.58
CA ILE A 190 13.12 10.88 11.43
C ILE A 190 13.28 9.47 10.86
N ASP A 191 13.51 9.29 9.55
CA ASP A 191 13.71 7.96 8.96
C ASP A 191 15.04 7.34 9.38
N LYS A 192 15.00 6.61 10.46
CA LYS A 192 16.09 5.75 10.95
C LYS A 192 15.73 4.28 10.79
N THR A 193 14.75 3.96 9.95
CA THR A 193 14.31 2.59 9.72
C THR A 193 15.40 1.74 9.09
N LEU A 194 15.54 0.51 9.58
CA LEU A 194 16.57 -0.44 9.15
C LEU A 194 16.11 -1.34 8.01
N SER A 195 14.80 -1.50 7.86
CA SER A 195 14.20 -2.33 6.80
C SER A 195 13.40 -1.48 5.80
N PRO A 196 13.28 -1.91 4.53
CA PRO A 196 12.42 -1.25 3.54
C PRO A 196 10.96 -1.17 3.97
N MET A 197 10.43 -2.25 4.53
CA MET A 197 9.07 -2.34 5.07
C MET A 197 8.82 -1.29 6.17
N GLY A 198 9.78 -1.14 7.10
CA GLY A 198 9.72 -0.11 8.13
C GLY A 198 9.71 1.30 7.55
N GLY A 199 10.47 1.57 6.48
CA GLY A 199 10.46 2.85 5.79
C GLY A 199 9.11 3.16 5.13
N ARG A 200 8.46 2.17 4.50
CA ARG A 200 7.10 2.32 3.95
C ARG A 200 6.08 2.58 5.05
N LEU A 201 6.14 1.82 6.14
CA LEU A 201 5.25 1.98 7.28
C LEU A 201 5.40 3.36 7.94
N LEU A 202 6.62 3.85 8.13
CA LEU A 202 6.88 5.18 8.70
C LEU A 202 6.26 6.28 7.82
N LYS A 203 6.42 6.20 6.50
CA LYS A 203 5.80 7.14 5.57
C LYS A 203 4.27 7.09 5.64
N ARG A 204 3.69 5.88 5.73
CA ARG A 204 2.25 5.70 5.90
C ARG A 204 1.76 6.33 7.21
N TRP A 205 2.47 6.13 8.32
CA TRP A 205 2.12 6.72 9.61
C TRP A 205 2.18 8.24 9.60
N LEU A 206 3.15 8.80 8.88
CA LEU A 206 3.28 10.24 8.73
C LEU A 206 2.18 10.83 7.83
N ALA A 207 1.77 10.09 6.77
CA ALA A 207 0.67 10.48 5.88
C ALA A 207 -0.70 10.41 6.56
N LEU A 208 -0.89 9.43 7.46
CA LEU A 208 -2.14 9.10 8.12
C LEU A 208 -1.98 9.06 9.65
N PRO A 209 -1.80 10.21 10.32
CA PRO A 209 -1.69 10.27 11.76
C PRO A 209 -2.98 9.80 12.44
N LEU A 210 -2.85 9.01 13.51
CA LEU A 210 -3.99 8.48 14.24
C LEU A 210 -4.76 9.57 14.99
N LYS A 211 -6.07 9.39 15.11
CA LYS A 211 -6.97 10.21 15.93
C LYS A 211 -7.24 9.60 17.31
N SER A 212 -7.30 8.28 17.39
CA SER A 212 -7.62 7.56 18.62
C SER A 212 -6.51 7.71 19.64
N VAL A 213 -6.82 8.30 20.79
CA VAL A 213 -5.88 8.45 21.92
C VAL A 213 -5.39 7.09 22.41
N ALA A 214 -6.27 6.08 22.44
CA ALA A 214 -5.89 4.72 22.85
C ALA A 214 -4.85 4.11 21.90
N ALA A 215 -5.07 4.23 20.58
CA ALA A 215 -4.14 3.72 19.57
C ALA A 215 -2.80 4.50 19.57
N ILE A 216 -2.82 5.82 19.83
CA ILE A 216 -1.62 6.64 19.99
C ILE A 216 -0.82 6.18 21.23
N LYS A 217 -1.50 6.01 22.37
CA LYS A 217 -0.87 5.54 23.61
C LYS A 217 -0.23 4.16 23.43
N ALA A 218 -0.93 3.23 22.77
CA ALA A 218 -0.36 1.90 22.50
C ALA A 218 0.96 1.98 21.71
N ARG A 219 1.05 2.88 20.71
CA ARG A 219 2.33 3.10 20.01
C ARG A 219 3.39 3.74 20.91
N HIS A 220 3.01 4.70 21.76
CA HIS A 220 3.94 5.32 22.71
C HIS A 220 4.45 4.32 23.74
N ASP A 221 3.62 3.38 24.22
CA ASP A 221 4.01 2.36 25.18
C ASP A 221 5.12 1.46 24.60
N VAL A 222 5.02 1.09 23.31
CA VAL A 222 6.08 0.33 22.63
C VAL A 222 7.36 1.15 22.51
N VAL A 223 7.28 2.43 22.14
CA VAL A 223 8.45 3.32 22.08
C VAL A 223 9.08 3.47 23.46
N GLN A 224 8.28 3.67 24.50
CA GLN A 224 8.75 3.79 25.88
C GLN A 224 9.45 2.52 26.35
N TYR A 225 8.93 1.33 26.02
CA TYR A 225 9.57 0.07 26.33
C TYR A 225 11.00 0.00 25.79
N PHE A 226 11.19 0.29 24.50
CA PHE A 226 12.52 0.27 23.87
C PHE A 226 13.43 1.41 24.35
N TYR A 227 12.87 2.56 24.71
CA TYR A 227 13.63 3.67 25.27
C TYR A 227 14.20 3.32 26.65
N LEU A 228 13.46 2.56 27.47
CA LEU A 228 13.89 2.12 28.79
C LEU A 228 14.73 0.83 28.77
N ASN A 229 14.70 0.06 27.67
CA ASN A 229 15.38 -1.24 27.54
C ASN A 229 16.34 -1.21 26.34
N GLU A 230 17.47 -0.51 26.49
CA GLU A 230 18.45 -0.31 25.42
C GLU A 230 19.02 -1.64 24.90
N THR A 231 19.24 -2.63 25.75
CA THR A 231 19.70 -3.97 25.33
C THR A 231 18.73 -4.62 24.37
N ALA A 232 17.43 -4.63 24.68
CA ALA A 232 16.40 -5.18 23.81
C ALA A 232 16.32 -4.41 22.47
N LEU A 233 16.49 -3.08 22.52
CA LEU A 233 16.55 -2.25 21.31
C LEU A 233 17.72 -2.66 20.42
N MET A 234 18.92 -2.83 20.98
CA MET A 234 20.13 -3.22 20.23
C MET A 234 19.98 -4.62 19.62
N GLU A 235 19.42 -5.59 20.34
CA GLU A 235 19.16 -6.94 19.83
C GLU A 235 18.22 -6.93 18.64
N ILE A 236 17.08 -6.23 18.75
CA ILE A 236 16.13 -6.10 17.65
C ILE A 236 16.76 -5.37 16.46
N GLN A 237 17.48 -4.28 16.68
CA GLN A 237 18.17 -3.56 15.62
C GLN A 237 19.20 -4.43 14.90
N SER A 238 19.95 -5.26 15.64
CA SER A 238 20.91 -6.20 15.07
C SER A 238 20.23 -7.21 14.12
N SER A 239 19.12 -7.80 14.58
CA SER A 239 18.34 -8.74 13.77
C SER A 239 17.71 -8.09 12.56
N LEU A 240 17.10 -6.90 12.71
CA LEU A 240 16.45 -6.17 11.60
C LEU A 240 17.41 -5.74 10.50
N LYS A 241 18.69 -5.49 10.81
CA LYS A 241 19.70 -5.17 9.78
C LYS A 241 19.90 -6.28 8.75
N GLY A 242 19.70 -7.55 9.15
CA GLY A 242 19.79 -8.72 8.28
C GLY A 242 18.51 -9.04 7.51
N VAL A 243 17.40 -8.35 7.79
CA VAL A 243 16.11 -8.60 7.15
C VAL A 243 15.97 -7.78 5.87
N GLY A 244 15.83 -8.47 4.74
CA GLY A 244 15.54 -7.86 3.43
C GLY A 244 14.07 -7.43 3.29
N ASP A 245 13.70 -7.06 2.07
CA ASP A 245 12.32 -6.69 1.74
C ASP A 245 11.44 -7.93 1.54
N LEU A 246 10.92 -8.47 2.64
CA LEU A 246 10.12 -9.69 2.63
C LEU A 246 8.84 -9.56 1.82
N GLU A 247 8.15 -8.42 1.88
CA GLU A 247 6.92 -8.20 1.14
C GLU A 247 7.17 -8.34 -0.37
N ARG A 248 8.20 -7.65 -0.88
CA ARG A 248 8.56 -7.73 -2.31
C ARG A 248 9.15 -9.08 -2.72
N LEU A 249 9.93 -9.70 -1.85
CA LEU A 249 10.48 -11.03 -2.11
C LEU A 249 9.37 -12.09 -2.22
N ILE A 250 8.40 -12.08 -1.31
CA ILE A 250 7.25 -12.99 -1.34
C ILE A 250 6.40 -12.75 -2.58
N SER A 251 6.17 -11.49 -2.97
CA SER A 251 5.44 -11.15 -4.19
C SER A 251 6.14 -11.68 -5.44
N LYS A 252 7.48 -11.58 -5.51
CA LYS A 252 8.27 -12.16 -6.60
C LYS A 252 8.20 -13.69 -6.63
N VAL A 253 8.19 -14.34 -5.47
CA VAL A 253 7.97 -15.80 -5.38
C VAL A 253 6.59 -16.17 -5.93
N ALA A 254 5.54 -15.48 -5.50
CA ALA A 254 4.17 -15.74 -5.93
C ALA A 254 3.96 -15.53 -7.44
N THR A 255 4.65 -14.53 -8.01
CA THR A 255 4.61 -14.22 -9.45
C THR A 255 5.58 -15.06 -10.27
N ALA A 256 6.40 -15.94 -9.64
CA ALA A 256 7.46 -16.73 -10.26
C ALA A 256 8.52 -15.88 -10.99
N LYS A 257 8.82 -14.69 -10.45
CA LYS A 257 9.86 -13.77 -10.95
C LYS A 257 11.08 -13.67 -10.03
N VAL A 258 11.16 -14.54 -9.03
CA VAL A 258 12.25 -14.58 -8.05
C VAL A 258 13.50 -15.23 -8.66
N SER A 259 14.66 -14.64 -8.45
CA SER A 259 15.96 -15.22 -8.80
C SER A 259 16.48 -16.14 -7.70
N PRO A 260 17.42 -17.09 -7.99
CA PRO A 260 18.03 -17.92 -6.97
C PRO A 260 18.70 -17.15 -5.83
N ARG A 261 19.29 -15.99 -6.10
CA ARG A 261 19.89 -15.12 -5.09
C ARG A 261 18.84 -14.54 -4.15
N GLU A 262 17.70 -14.14 -4.69
CA GLU A 262 16.58 -13.60 -3.90
C GLU A 262 15.93 -14.68 -3.01
N VAL A 263 15.90 -15.94 -3.46
CA VAL A 263 15.45 -17.07 -2.61
C VAL A 263 16.39 -17.26 -1.41
N VAL A 264 17.69 -17.18 -1.62
CA VAL A 264 18.66 -17.21 -0.52
C VAL A 264 18.50 -16.03 0.42
N GLN A 265 18.26 -14.81 -0.12
CA GLN A 265 17.98 -13.64 0.68
C GLN A 265 16.70 -13.79 1.51
N LEU A 266 15.63 -14.37 0.93
CA LEU A 266 14.39 -14.68 1.65
C LEU A 266 14.66 -15.65 2.80
N LYS A 267 15.38 -16.75 2.55
CA LYS A 267 15.81 -17.70 3.59
C LYS A 267 16.53 -16.99 4.74
N ASN A 268 17.58 -16.24 4.42
CA ASN A 268 18.38 -15.53 5.43
C ASN A 268 17.55 -14.53 6.23
N SER A 269 16.62 -13.82 5.57
CA SER A 269 15.72 -12.88 6.25
C SER A 269 14.78 -13.59 7.23
N ILE A 270 14.25 -14.75 6.86
CA ILE A 270 13.41 -15.57 7.76
C ILE A 270 14.22 -16.06 8.95
N GLU A 271 15.44 -16.54 8.73
CA GLU A 271 16.34 -16.97 9.82
C GLU A 271 16.64 -15.84 10.83
N GLN A 272 16.75 -14.59 10.37
CA GLN A 272 16.93 -13.42 11.24
C GLN A 272 15.68 -13.06 12.06
N ILE A 273 14.49 -13.41 11.56
CA ILE A 273 13.23 -13.11 12.26
C ILE A 273 12.90 -14.17 13.31
N LEU A 274 13.34 -15.41 13.15
CA LEU A 274 13.03 -16.49 14.10
C LEU A 274 13.37 -16.14 15.56
N PRO A 275 14.54 -15.57 15.90
CA PRO A 275 14.83 -15.14 17.27
C PRO A 275 13.86 -14.06 17.78
N LEU A 276 13.42 -13.14 16.90
CA LEU A 276 12.48 -12.07 17.26
C LEU A 276 11.09 -12.63 17.63
N SER A 277 10.64 -13.69 16.95
CA SER A 277 9.38 -14.35 17.27
C SER A 277 9.41 -15.05 18.65
N LEU A 278 10.56 -15.50 19.08
CA LEU A 278 10.75 -16.16 20.39
C LEU A 278 10.75 -15.15 21.55
N ILE A 279 11.22 -13.92 21.34
CA ILE A 279 11.12 -12.84 22.33
C ILE A 279 9.65 -12.54 22.65
N HIS A 280 8.77 -12.64 21.65
CA HIS A 280 7.32 -12.44 21.81
C HIS A 280 6.65 -13.55 22.65
N ILE A 281 7.17 -14.77 22.61
CA ILE A 281 6.63 -15.94 23.35
C ILE A 281 7.06 -15.93 24.82
N SER A 282 8.24 -15.39 25.11
CA SER A 282 8.78 -15.36 26.49
C SER A 282 8.24 -14.22 27.36
N GLU A 283 7.61 -13.18 26.76
CA GLU A 283 6.93 -12.09 27.47
C GLU A 283 5.47 -11.85 26.98
N PRO A 284 4.56 -12.84 27.15
CA PRO A 284 3.24 -12.76 26.50
C PRO A 284 2.28 -11.72 27.09
N THR A 285 2.62 -11.09 28.24
CA THR A 285 1.62 -10.36 29.04
C THR A 285 1.53 -8.86 28.73
N ARG A 286 2.45 -8.26 27.96
CA ARG A 286 2.46 -6.80 27.73
C ARG A 286 2.32 -6.34 26.27
N LEU A 287 2.51 -7.22 25.29
CA LEU A 287 2.47 -6.84 23.86
C LEU A 287 1.24 -7.38 23.10
N VAL A 288 0.38 -8.18 23.74
CA VAL A 288 -0.82 -8.80 23.13
C VAL A 288 -2.03 -7.85 23.10
N SER A 289 -1.87 -6.61 23.51
CA SER A 289 -2.94 -5.58 23.47
C SER A 289 -2.76 -4.57 22.34
N ILE A 290 -2.09 -4.95 21.23
CA ILE A 290 -1.93 -4.10 20.05
C ILE A 290 -2.76 -4.64 18.90
#